data_b5c3e046968590c4272f55d7f022a82b
#
_entry.id   b5c3e046968590c4272f55d7f022a82b
#
_cell.length_a   1.000
_cell.length_b   1.000
_cell.length_c   1.000
_cell.angle_alpha   90.00
_cell.angle_beta   90.00
_cell.angle_gamma   90.00
#
_symmetry.space_group_name_H-M   'P 1'
#
loop_
_entity.id
_entity.type
_entity.pdbx_description
1 polymer ?
#
loop_
_entity_poly.entity_id
_entity_poly.type
_entity_poly.pdbx_seq_one_letter_code
_entity_poly.pdbx_strand_id
1 'polypeptide(L)'
;VVAILGSSGSGKSTFLRSLIDLETVDGGSIAIAGENLCKDGVYVSKKEKAKALSKAGMVFQHFNLFPHMSIRKNLMCAPLLNKQGTKEEISKLAESTLAKVGLLDKIDAMPSTLSGGQKQRVAIARALMRNPEIILFDEPTSALDPELTGEVLSVMSDLAKEGITMLIVTHEIGFAAQVADKIMFMDKGYVIDYGTPEDVIINPKNERIKTFLEKVK
;
A
#
# COMPACT_ATOMS: atom_id res chain seq x y z
N VAL A 1 -7.06 3.84 8.70
CA VAL A 1 -6.89 2.77 7.69
C VAL A 1 -8.21 2.54 6.97
N VAL A 2 -8.18 2.47 5.62
CA VAL A 2 -9.33 2.06 4.80
C VAL A 2 -8.95 0.78 4.05
N ALA A 3 -9.74 -0.30 4.17
CA ALA A 3 -9.56 -1.50 3.38
C ALA A 3 -10.58 -1.58 2.24
N ILE A 4 -10.11 -1.97 1.06
CA ILE A 4 -10.93 -2.13 -0.15
C ILE A 4 -11.09 -3.63 -0.40
N LEU A 5 -12.32 -4.10 -0.34
CA LEU A 5 -12.71 -5.47 -0.57
C LEU A 5 -13.55 -5.60 -1.85
N GLY A 6 -13.67 -6.80 -2.38
CA GLY A 6 -14.51 -7.11 -3.53
C GLY A 6 -13.94 -8.22 -4.40
N SER A 7 -14.76 -8.73 -5.31
CA SER A 7 -14.38 -9.84 -6.19
C SER A 7 -13.22 -9.48 -7.13
N SER A 8 -12.52 -10.47 -7.66
CA SER A 8 -11.54 -10.26 -8.72
C SER A 8 -12.20 -9.58 -9.92
N GLY A 9 -11.51 -8.63 -10.55
CA GLY A 9 -12.05 -7.84 -11.66
C GLY A 9 -13.04 -6.73 -11.26
N SER A 10 -13.28 -6.48 -9.95
CA SER A 10 -14.18 -5.38 -9.53
C SER A 10 -13.59 -3.97 -9.66
N GLY A 11 -12.35 -3.82 -10.10
CA GLY A 11 -11.71 -2.53 -10.36
C GLY A 11 -10.84 -1.99 -9.19
N LYS A 12 -10.65 -2.73 -8.11
CA LYS A 12 -9.89 -2.29 -6.91
C LYS A 12 -8.49 -1.77 -7.22
N SER A 13 -7.69 -2.59 -7.93
CA SER A 13 -6.30 -2.21 -8.28
C SER A 13 -6.26 -1.05 -9.27
N THR A 14 -7.18 -0.99 -10.23
CA THR A 14 -7.31 0.13 -11.17
C THR A 14 -7.63 1.42 -10.41
N PHE A 15 -8.61 1.37 -9.50
CA PHE A 15 -8.92 2.50 -8.61
C PHE A 15 -7.69 2.93 -7.79
N LEU A 16 -7.01 1.99 -7.14
CA LEU A 16 -5.83 2.31 -6.33
C LEU A 16 -4.71 2.95 -7.18
N ARG A 17 -4.46 2.42 -8.37
CA ARG A 17 -3.42 2.91 -9.30
C ARG A 17 -3.76 4.27 -9.88
N SER A 18 -5.05 4.59 -10.07
CA SER A 18 -5.47 5.91 -10.51
C SER A 18 -5.14 7.02 -9.51
N LEU A 19 -5.15 6.70 -8.21
CA LEU A 19 -4.81 7.66 -7.15
C LEU A 19 -3.35 8.13 -7.19
N ILE A 20 -2.46 7.39 -7.86
CA ILE A 20 -1.04 7.73 -8.00
C ILE A 20 -0.61 7.90 -9.46
N ASP A 21 -1.54 8.17 -10.37
CA ASP A 21 -1.28 8.46 -11.78
C ASP A 21 -0.60 7.30 -12.55
N LEU A 22 -0.84 6.07 -12.13
CA LEU A 22 -0.47 4.87 -12.90
C LEU A 22 -1.57 4.46 -13.88
N GLU A 23 -2.80 4.89 -13.63
CA GLU A 23 -3.95 4.79 -14.51
C GLU A 23 -4.58 6.19 -14.63
N THR A 24 -4.97 6.58 -15.83
CA THR A 24 -5.62 7.88 -16.08
C THR A 24 -7.11 7.81 -15.73
N VAL A 25 -7.66 8.94 -15.23
CA VAL A 25 -9.09 9.09 -15.02
C VAL A 25 -9.70 10.01 -16.05
N ASP A 26 -10.89 9.66 -16.52
CA ASP A 26 -11.65 10.46 -17.52
C ASP A 26 -12.45 11.58 -16.84
N GLY A 27 -12.65 11.53 -15.54
CA GLY A 27 -13.42 12.51 -14.78
C GLY A 27 -13.18 12.42 -13.28
N GLY A 28 -13.83 13.31 -12.52
CA GLY A 28 -13.65 13.40 -11.08
C GLY A 28 -12.40 14.15 -10.66
N SER A 29 -12.15 14.17 -9.36
CA SER A 29 -11.03 14.92 -8.76
C SER A 29 -10.27 14.05 -7.78
N ILE A 30 -8.95 14.13 -7.78
CA ILE A 30 -8.05 13.41 -6.88
C ILE A 30 -7.16 14.43 -6.18
N ALA A 31 -7.14 14.38 -4.85
CA ALA A 31 -6.21 15.13 -4.03
C ALA A 31 -5.53 14.21 -3.02
N ILE A 32 -4.23 14.37 -2.81
CA ILE A 32 -3.43 13.58 -1.86
C ILE A 32 -2.89 14.55 -0.81
N ALA A 33 -3.30 14.38 0.44
CA ALA A 33 -2.86 15.23 1.55
C ALA A 33 -2.97 16.74 1.23
N GLY A 34 -4.12 17.14 0.66
CA GLY A 34 -4.40 18.53 0.27
C GLY A 34 -3.79 19.01 -1.05
N GLU A 35 -2.94 18.20 -1.70
CA GLU A 35 -2.36 18.54 -3.01
C GLU A 35 -3.18 17.91 -4.13
N ASN A 36 -3.66 18.72 -5.08
CA ASN A 36 -4.42 18.23 -6.22
C ASN A 36 -3.52 17.46 -7.18
N LEU A 37 -3.97 16.30 -7.61
CA LEU A 37 -3.40 15.51 -8.70
C LEU A 37 -4.20 15.71 -10.00
N CYS A 38 -5.53 15.69 -9.87
CA CYS A 38 -6.48 15.86 -10.94
C CYS A 38 -7.71 16.61 -10.43
N LYS A 39 -8.30 17.48 -11.23
CA LYS A 39 -9.55 18.19 -10.95
C LYS A 39 -10.47 18.11 -12.16
N ASP A 40 -11.67 17.55 -11.97
CA ASP A 40 -12.68 17.35 -13.04
C ASP A 40 -12.11 16.69 -14.31
N GLY A 41 -11.27 15.64 -14.13
CA GLY A 41 -10.61 14.94 -15.22
C GLY A 41 -9.36 15.64 -15.78
N VAL A 42 -9.06 16.86 -15.33
CA VAL A 42 -7.89 17.62 -15.79
C VAL A 42 -6.74 17.49 -14.81
N TYR A 43 -5.63 16.93 -15.27
CA TYR A 43 -4.42 16.77 -14.45
C TYR A 43 -3.68 18.09 -14.29
N VAL A 44 -3.15 18.30 -13.09
CA VAL A 44 -2.32 19.45 -12.76
C VAL A 44 -0.95 19.41 -13.48
N SER A 45 -0.17 20.49 -13.39
CA SER A 45 1.17 20.56 -13.98
C SER A 45 2.10 19.46 -13.45
N LYS A 46 3.15 19.12 -14.22
CA LYS A 46 4.14 18.09 -13.81
C LYS A 46 4.76 18.39 -12.43
N LYS A 47 4.97 19.66 -12.10
CA LYS A 47 5.55 20.07 -10.80
C LYS A 47 4.57 19.84 -9.65
N GLU A 48 3.31 20.21 -9.82
CA GLU A 48 2.25 19.98 -8.82
C GLU A 48 1.96 18.48 -8.67
N LYS A 49 1.92 17.74 -9.78
CA LYS A 49 1.80 16.27 -9.79
C LYS A 49 2.92 15.63 -8.97
N ALA A 50 4.18 16.00 -9.20
CA ALA A 50 5.31 15.48 -8.45
C ALA A 50 5.19 15.80 -6.94
N LYS A 51 4.65 16.97 -6.57
CA LYS A 51 4.39 17.35 -5.19
C LYS A 51 3.31 16.47 -4.57
N ALA A 52 2.16 16.29 -5.23
CA ALA A 52 1.08 15.41 -4.75
C ALA A 52 1.57 13.95 -4.58
N LEU A 53 2.23 13.41 -5.60
CA LEU A 53 2.75 12.03 -5.58
C LEU A 53 3.90 11.82 -4.56
N SER A 54 4.59 12.89 -4.14
CA SER A 54 5.59 12.79 -3.08
C SER A 54 5.00 12.46 -1.72
N LYS A 55 3.70 12.73 -1.51
CA LYS A 55 2.95 12.46 -0.28
C LYS A 55 2.47 11.02 -0.16
N ALA A 56 2.53 10.24 -1.25
CA ALA A 56 2.06 8.87 -1.29
C ALA A 56 3.22 7.86 -1.43
N GLY A 57 3.13 6.76 -0.69
CA GLY A 57 3.90 5.55 -0.90
C GLY A 57 3.03 4.48 -1.58
N MET A 58 3.64 3.59 -2.36
CA MET A 58 2.95 2.46 -2.98
C MET A 58 3.70 1.16 -2.73
N VAL A 59 2.96 0.15 -2.32
CA VAL A 59 3.41 -1.24 -2.16
C VAL A 59 2.59 -2.10 -3.10
N PHE A 60 3.26 -2.77 -4.04
CA PHE A 60 2.65 -3.58 -5.09
C PHE A 60 2.54 -5.04 -4.66
N GLN A 61 1.68 -5.79 -5.34
CA GLN A 61 1.53 -7.23 -5.24
C GLN A 61 2.86 -7.96 -5.51
N HIS A 62 3.58 -7.57 -6.57
CA HIS A 62 4.94 -8.01 -6.84
C HIS A 62 5.90 -7.01 -6.24
N PHE A 63 6.84 -7.45 -5.46
CA PHE A 63 7.74 -6.66 -4.59
C PHE A 63 8.42 -5.48 -5.28
N ASN A 64 8.63 -5.55 -6.60
CA ASN A 64 9.24 -4.55 -7.48
C ASN A 64 10.59 -4.00 -6.96
N LEU A 65 11.36 -4.85 -6.27
CA LEU A 65 12.71 -4.51 -5.85
C LEU A 65 13.65 -4.52 -7.05
N PHE A 66 14.63 -3.62 -7.05
CA PHE A 66 15.68 -3.61 -8.05
C PHE A 66 16.62 -4.82 -7.82
N PRO A 67 16.61 -5.85 -8.69
CA PRO A 67 17.28 -7.12 -8.41
C PRO A 67 18.82 -7.01 -8.42
N HIS A 68 19.36 -5.99 -9.09
CA HIS A 68 20.79 -5.71 -9.21
C HIS A 68 21.34 -4.76 -8.13
N MET A 69 20.50 -4.37 -7.17
CA MET A 69 20.85 -3.49 -6.04
C MET A 69 20.69 -4.24 -4.73
N SER A 70 21.63 -4.03 -3.77
CA SER A 70 21.42 -4.49 -2.39
C SER A 70 20.18 -3.83 -1.77
N ILE A 71 19.71 -4.38 -0.65
CA ILE A 71 18.56 -3.83 0.07
C ILE A 71 18.84 -2.37 0.49
N ARG A 72 20.02 -2.09 1.03
CA ARG A 72 20.46 -0.71 1.32
C ARG A 72 20.27 0.21 0.12
N LYS A 73 20.74 -0.18 -1.06
CA LYS A 73 20.60 0.65 -2.27
C LYS A 73 19.15 0.78 -2.73
N ASN A 74 18.34 -0.28 -2.61
CA ASN A 74 16.91 -0.24 -2.91
C ASN A 74 16.18 0.81 -2.06
N LEU A 75 16.49 0.92 -0.77
CA LEU A 75 15.89 1.89 0.14
C LEU A 75 16.40 3.31 -0.15
N MET A 76 17.71 3.47 -0.31
CA MET A 76 18.34 4.79 -0.43
C MET A 76 18.13 5.45 -1.79
N CYS A 77 17.79 4.70 -2.85
CA CYS A 77 17.74 5.18 -4.23
C CYS A 77 16.83 6.43 -4.39
N ALA A 78 15.58 6.33 -3.98
CA ALA A 78 14.61 7.43 -4.14
C ALA A 78 14.96 8.67 -3.28
N PRO A 79 15.28 8.55 -1.97
CA PRO A 79 15.71 9.68 -1.16
C PRO A 79 16.96 10.39 -1.70
N LEU A 80 17.97 9.65 -2.19
CA LEU A 80 19.17 10.24 -2.77
C LEU A 80 18.87 11.01 -4.06
N LEU A 81 18.08 10.43 -4.97
CA LEU A 81 17.67 11.08 -6.22
C LEU A 81 16.87 12.37 -5.95
N ASN A 82 16.05 12.38 -4.92
CA ASN A 82 15.24 13.53 -4.53
C ASN A 82 15.98 14.51 -3.58
N LYS A 83 17.26 14.27 -3.29
CA LYS A 83 18.09 15.14 -2.41
C LYS A 83 17.44 15.37 -1.04
N GLN A 84 16.88 14.31 -0.43
CA GLN A 84 16.14 14.38 0.84
C GLN A 84 17.06 14.31 2.08
N GLY A 85 18.34 14.56 1.93
CA GLY A 85 19.34 14.59 3.00
C GLY A 85 20.72 14.15 2.52
N THR A 86 21.66 14.09 3.42
CA THR A 86 23.00 13.54 3.17
C THR A 86 22.95 12.03 3.04
N LYS A 87 23.98 11.44 2.44
CA LYS A 87 24.08 9.99 2.29
C LYS A 87 24.08 9.27 3.64
N GLU A 88 24.72 9.87 4.63
CA GLU A 88 24.83 9.36 6.00
C GLU A 88 23.47 9.38 6.70
N GLU A 89 22.70 10.45 6.59
CA GLU A 89 21.35 10.56 7.15
C GLU A 89 20.40 9.56 6.50
N ILE A 90 20.43 9.44 5.18
CA ILE A 90 19.61 8.49 4.43
C ILE A 90 20.00 7.04 4.76
N SER A 91 21.29 6.76 4.99
CA SER A 91 21.73 5.42 5.42
C SER A 91 21.18 5.06 6.82
N LYS A 92 21.26 5.98 7.77
CA LYS A 92 20.68 5.79 9.11
C LYS A 92 19.15 5.59 9.05
N LEU A 93 18.47 6.36 8.20
CA LEU A 93 17.04 6.20 7.97
C LEU A 93 16.73 4.81 7.37
N ALA A 94 17.55 4.31 6.43
CA ALA A 94 17.38 2.96 5.86
C ALA A 94 17.53 1.88 6.93
N GLU A 95 18.51 2.02 7.83
CA GLU A 95 18.74 1.08 8.93
C GLU A 95 17.56 1.08 9.92
N SER A 96 17.11 2.26 10.35
CA SER A 96 15.97 2.37 11.27
C SER A 96 14.67 1.87 10.64
N THR A 97 14.45 2.13 9.35
CA THR A 97 13.26 1.66 8.64
C THR A 97 13.27 0.15 8.42
N LEU A 98 14.44 -0.46 8.13
CA LEU A 98 14.58 -1.92 8.06
C LEU A 98 14.40 -2.59 9.43
N ALA A 99 14.84 -1.94 10.51
CA ALA A 99 14.60 -2.44 11.86
C ALA A 99 13.09 -2.51 12.18
N LYS A 100 12.29 -1.52 11.74
CA LYS A 100 10.82 -1.53 11.89
C LYS A 100 10.14 -2.73 11.24
N VAL A 101 10.68 -3.24 10.13
CA VAL A 101 10.14 -4.41 9.44
C VAL A 101 10.88 -5.72 9.79
N GLY A 102 11.74 -5.68 10.82
CA GLY A 102 12.46 -6.85 11.36
C GLY A 102 13.53 -7.43 10.42
N LEU A 103 14.18 -6.60 9.58
CA LEU A 103 15.13 -7.06 8.55
C LEU A 103 16.46 -6.29 8.55
N LEU A 104 16.85 -5.68 9.68
CA LEU A 104 18.10 -4.90 9.75
C LEU A 104 19.33 -5.75 9.40
N ASP A 105 19.35 -7.03 9.77
CA ASP A 105 20.42 -7.99 9.45
C ASP A 105 20.57 -8.27 7.96
N LYS A 106 19.58 -7.94 7.13
CA LYS A 106 19.55 -8.14 5.68
C LYS A 106 19.90 -6.89 4.87
N ILE A 107 20.31 -5.78 5.52
CA ILE A 107 20.49 -4.49 4.85
C ILE A 107 21.45 -4.53 3.65
N ASP A 108 22.49 -5.31 3.72
CA ASP A 108 23.49 -5.43 2.63
C ASP A 108 23.28 -6.68 1.75
N ALA A 109 22.20 -7.47 2.02
CA ALA A 109 21.82 -8.62 1.21
C ALA A 109 21.29 -8.18 -0.17
N MET A 110 21.25 -9.15 -1.10
CA MET A 110 20.63 -8.98 -2.43
C MET A 110 19.19 -9.51 -2.40
N PRO A 111 18.26 -8.92 -3.18
CA PRO A 111 16.87 -9.39 -3.24
C PRO A 111 16.72 -10.88 -3.57
N SER A 112 17.63 -11.45 -4.36
CA SER A 112 17.61 -12.87 -4.74
C SER A 112 17.77 -13.83 -3.56
N THR A 113 18.37 -13.37 -2.45
CA THR A 113 18.62 -14.19 -1.26
C THR A 113 17.50 -14.13 -0.23
N LEU A 114 16.44 -13.33 -0.46
CA LEU A 114 15.33 -13.14 0.46
C LEU A 114 14.12 -14.01 0.09
N SER A 115 13.37 -14.45 1.11
CA SER A 115 12.05 -15.07 0.93
C SER A 115 11.04 -14.06 0.36
N GLY A 116 9.88 -14.55 -0.11
CA GLY A 116 8.78 -13.70 -0.59
C GLY A 116 8.33 -12.69 0.47
N GLY A 117 8.07 -13.14 1.70
CA GLY A 117 7.67 -12.28 2.81
C GLY A 117 8.74 -11.25 3.18
N GLN A 118 10.03 -11.64 3.16
CA GLN A 118 11.14 -10.69 3.37
C GLN A 118 11.18 -9.62 2.27
N LYS A 119 11.03 -10.01 0.99
CA LYS A 119 10.97 -9.06 -0.14
C LYS A 119 9.83 -8.08 0.01
N GLN A 120 8.66 -8.54 0.45
CA GLN A 120 7.50 -7.68 0.66
C GLN A 120 7.72 -6.71 1.82
N ARG A 121 8.29 -7.18 2.93
CA ARG A 121 8.65 -6.29 4.05
C ARG A 121 9.70 -5.24 3.65
N VAL A 122 10.65 -5.57 2.79
CA VAL A 122 11.57 -4.59 2.20
C VAL A 122 10.84 -3.60 1.29
N ALA A 123 9.84 -4.03 0.50
CA ALA A 123 9.03 -3.14 -0.32
C ALA A 123 8.24 -2.14 0.53
N ILE A 124 7.70 -2.59 1.68
CA ILE A 124 7.07 -1.73 2.68
C ILE A 124 8.08 -0.73 3.24
N ALA A 125 9.26 -1.19 3.67
CA ALA A 125 10.32 -0.32 4.17
C ALA A 125 10.72 0.73 3.12
N ARG A 126 10.83 0.35 1.84
CA ARG A 126 11.13 1.29 0.75
C ARG A 126 10.06 2.36 0.57
N ALA A 127 8.79 2.01 0.71
CA ALA A 127 7.70 2.99 0.66
C ALA A 127 7.80 4.00 1.82
N LEU A 128 8.16 3.54 3.02
CA LEU A 128 8.34 4.38 4.22
C LEU A 128 9.53 5.34 4.12
N MET A 129 10.57 5.04 3.33
CA MET A 129 11.78 5.88 3.18
C MET A 129 11.49 7.31 2.73
N ARG A 130 10.34 7.56 2.09
CA ARG A 130 9.95 8.90 1.63
C ARG A 130 9.13 9.68 2.65
N ASN A 131 8.90 9.10 3.83
CA ASN A 131 8.01 9.64 4.86
C ASN A 131 6.65 10.06 4.28
N PRO A 132 5.92 9.14 3.64
CA PRO A 132 4.65 9.46 2.98
C PRO A 132 3.55 9.76 4.01
N GLU A 133 2.58 10.60 3.62
CA GLU A 133 1.38 10.88 4.43
C GLU A 133 0.33 9.78 4.28
N ILE A 134 0.37 9.01 3.17
CA ILE A 134 -0.46 7.84 2.93
C ILE A 134 0.33 6.73 2.24
N ILE A 135 0.09 5.48 2.62
CA ILE A 135 0.62 4.30 1.92
C ILE A 135 -0.53 3.53 1.28
N LEU A 136 -0.39 3.24 0.00
CA LEU A 136 -1.31 2.45 -0.79
C LEU A 136 -0.78 1.02 -0.91
N PHE A 137 -1.58 0.02 -0.62
CA PHE A 137 -1.22 -1.39 -0.72
C PHE A 137 -2.11 -2.09 -1.76
N ASP A 138 -1.52 -2.60 -2.84
CA ASP A 138 -2.21 -3.35 -3.89
C ASP A 138 -1.97 -4.85 -3.69
N GLU A 139 -2.85 -5.52 -2.96
CA GLU A 139 -2.81 -6.95 -2.65
C GLU A 139 -1.45 -7.43 -2.13
N PRO A 140 -0.93 -6.88 -1.02
CA PRO A 140 0.47 -7.06 -0.60
C PRO A 140 0.84 -8.50 -0.21
N THR A 141 -0.14 -9.38 -0.02
CA THR A 141 0.07 -10.78 0.41
C THR A 141 -0.27 -11.81 -0.67
N SER A 142 -0.91 -11.42 -1.78
CA SER A 142 -1.44 -12.36 -2.77
C SER A 142 -0.38 -13.15 -3.56
N ALA A 143 0.88 -12.70 -3.55
CA ALA A 143 2.01 -13.40 -4.15
C ALA A 143 2.85 -14.21 -3.13
N LEU A 144 2.31 -14.43 -1.92
CA LEU A 144 2.99 -15.10 -0.81
C LEU A 144 2.32 -16.41 -0.45
N ASP A 145 3.14 -17.35 0.04
CA ASP A 145 2.62 -18.54 0.70
C ASP A 145 1.93 -18.16 2.02
N PRO A 146 0.90 -18.92 2.46
CA PRO A 146 0.15 -18.61 3.69
C PRO A 146 1.02 -18.44 4.94
N GLU A 147 2.10 -19.21 5.07
CA GLU A 147 3.05 -19.12 6.19
C GLU A 147 3.76 -17.77 6.25
N LEU A 148 4.04 -17.14 5.08
CA LEU A 148 4.75 -15.86 4.99
C LEU A 148 3.79 -14.65 5.06
N THR A 149 2.51 -14.87 4.80
CA THR A 149 1.46 -13.84 4.86
C THR A 149 1.39 -13.20 6.24
N GLY A 150 1.41 -14.01 7.31
CA GLY A 150 1.33 -13.54 8.69
C GLY A 150 2.40 -12.52 9.07
N GLU A 151 3.64 -12.70 8.60
CA GLU A 151 4.75 -11.77 8.88
C GLU A 151 4.52 -10.38 8.25
N VAL A 152 3.96 -10.33 7.04
CA VAL A 152 3.66 -9.08 6.34
C VAL A 152 2.47 -8.38 6.99
N LEU A 153 1.42 -9.12 7.32
CA LEU A 153 0.23 -8.58 8.00
C LEU A 153 0.57 -8.02 9.39
N SER A 154 1.48 -8.67 10.12
CA SER A 154 1.97 -8.17 11.42
C SER A 154 2.63 -6.79 11.26
N VAL A 155 3.54 -6.63 10.30
CA VAL A 155 4.17 -5.33 10.02
C VAL A 155 3.12 -4.28 9.66
N MET A 156 2.14 -4.60 8.83
CA MET A 156 1.07 -3.67 8.47
C MET A 156 0.19 -3.29 9.67
N SER A 157 -0.09 -4.25 10.57
CA SER A 157 -0.81 -3.98 11.82
C SER A 157 -0.04 -3.01 12.73
N ASP A 158 1.28 -3.15 12.82
CA ASP A 158 2.10 -2.26 13.63
C ASP A 158 2.16 -0.85 13.04
N LEU A 159 2.23 -0.72 11.71
CA LEU A 159 2.11 0.57 11.03
C LEU A 159 0.74 1.24 11.25
N ALA A 160 -0.35 0.45 11.30
CA ALA A 160 -1.69 0.94 11.65
C ALA A 160 -1.72 1.51 13.08
N LYS A 161 -1.13 0.79 14.05
CA LYS A 161 -1.02 1.24 15.45
C LYS A 161 -0.16 2.50 15.59
N GLU A 162 0.86 2.68 14.74
CA GLU A 162 1.67 3.90 14.67
C GLU A 162 0.87 5.10 14.07
N GLY A 163 -0.36 4.90 13.63
CA GLY A 163 -1.22 5.96 13.07
C GLY A 163 -0.94 6.28 11.60
N ILE A 164 -0.22 5.43 10.88
CA ILE A 164 0.06 5.63 9.46
C ILE A 164 -1.24 5.49 8.66
N THR A 165 -1.56 6.49 7.85
CA THR A 165 -2.71 6.44 6.95
C THR A 165 -2.46 5.41 5.86
N MET A 166 -3.37 4.45 5.73
CA MET A 166 -3.25 3.36 4.74
C MET A 166 -4.54 3.16 3.97
N LEU A 167 -4.41 2.90 2.67
CA LEU A 167 -5.47 2.40 1.80
C LEU A 167 -5.04 1.03 1.27
N ILE A 168 -5.78 -0.02 1.60
CA ILE A 168 -5.34 -1.41 1.43
C ILE A 168 -6.33 -2.18 0.58
N VAL A 169 -5.94 -2.57 -0.64
CA VAL A 169 -6.64 -3.61 -1.40
C VAL A 169 -6.17 -4.96 -0.88
N THR A 170 -7.09 -5.78 -0.39
CA THR A 170 -6.75 -7.10 0.18
C THR A 170 -7.87 -8.12 0.00
N HIS A 171 -7.50 -9.39 0.05
CA HIS A 171 -8.40 -10.53 0.19
C HIS A 171 -8.41 -11.10 1.62
N GLU A 172 -7.57 -10.57 2.51
CA GLU A 172 -7.46 -10.97 3.91
C GLU A 172 -8.57 -10.31 4.75
N ILE A 173 -9.78 -10.89 4.72
CA ILE A 173 -10.97 -10.31 5.37
C ILE A 173 -10.77 -10.18 6.88
N GLY A 174 -10.19 -11.20 7.53
CA GLY A 174 -9.90 -11.17 8.96
C GLY A 174 -8.96 -10.05 9.35
N PHE A 175 -7.91 -9.81 8.56
CA PHE A 175 -7.00 -8.69 8.74
C PHE A 175 -7.70 -7.35 8.53
N ALA A 176 -8.48 -7.21 7.45
CA ALA A 176 -9.23 -5.99 7.17
C ALA A 176 -10.21 -5.64 8.32
N ALA A 177 -10.92 -6.65 8.85
CA ALA A 177 -11.83 -6.46 9.98
C ALA A 177 -11.11 -6.00 11.27
N GLN A 178 -9.86 -6.41 11.46
CA GLN A 178 -9.08 -6.10 12.65
C GLN A 178 -8.43 -4.71 12.60
N VAL A 179 -7.94 -4.27 11.43
CA VAL A 179 -7.08 -3.08 11.34
C VAL A 179 -7.75 -1.88 10.68
N ALA A 180 -8.82 -2.08 9.92
CA ALA A 180 -9.44 -0.99 9.17
C ALA A 180 -10.45 -0.20 10.04
N ASP A 181 -10.40 1.12 9.94
CA ASP A 181 -11.45 2.01 10.48
C ASP A 181 -12.68 2.00 9.58
N LYS A 182 -12.46 1.83 8.27
CA LYS A 182 -13.51 1.78 7.24
C LYS A 182 -13.21 0.70 6.21
N ILE A 183 -14.29 0.09 5.71
CA ILE A 183 -14.29 -0.86 4.59
C ILE A 183 -15.00 -0.21 3.42
N MET A 184 -14.37 -0.25 2.26
CA MET A 184 -14.97 0.07 0.96
C MET A 184 -15.18 -1.23 0.21
N PHE A 185 -16.42 -1.56 -0.15
CA PHE A 185 -16.68 -2.76 -0.93
C PHE A 185 -16.98 -2.40 -2.38
N MET A 186 -16.21 -2.97 -3.31
CA MET A 186 -16.33 -2.73 -4.75
C MET A 186 -16.88 -3.96 -5.49
N ASP A 187 -17.84 -3.74 -6.38
CA ASP A 187 -18.33 -4.75 -7.34
C ASP A 187 -18.59 -4.10 -8.70
N LYS A 188 -18.12 -4.74 -9.77
CA LYS A 188 -18.31 -4.30 -11.17
C LYS A 188 -17.98 -2.83 -11.45
N GLY A 189 -16.91 -2.33 -10.84
CA GLY A 189 -16.44 -0.94 -11.02
C GLY A 189 -17.11 0.10 -10.12
N TYR A 190 -18.04 -0.30 -9.26
CA TYR A 190 -18.77 0.59 -8.35
C TYR A 190 -18.44 0.31 -6.89
N VAL A 191 -18.45 1.36 -6.08
CA VAL A 191 -18.51 1.22 -4.62
C VAL A 191 -19.96 0.94 -4.26
N ILE A 192 -20.26 -0.27 -3.78
CA ILE A 192 -21.62 -0.69 -3.43
C ILE A 192 -21.91 -0.60 -1.94
N ASP A 193 -20.87 -0.47 -1.11
CA ASP A 193 -21.01 -0.20 0.32
C ASP A 193 -19.74 0.45 0.87
N TYR A 194 -19.90 1.27 1.93
CA TYR A 194 -18.82 1.94 2.63
C TYR A 194 -19.23 2.18 4.10
N GLY A 195 -18.53 1.58 5.03
CA GLY A 195 -18.88 1.65 6.44
C GLY A 195 -17.76 1.16 7.36
N THR A 196 -18.11 0.89 8.60
CA THR A 196 -17.21 0.24 9.54
C THR A 196 -17.07 -1.26 9.20
N PRO A 197 -16.03 -1.96 9.71
CA PRO A 197 -15.96 -3.41 9.61
C PRO A 197 -17.22 -4.12 10.14
N GLU A 198 -17.82 -3.58 11.21
CA GLU A 198 -19.08 -4.09 11.78
C GLU A 198 -20.21 -4.04 10.75
N ASP A 199 -20.37 -2.92 10.02
CA ASP A 199 -21.46 -2.71 9.08
C ASP A 199 -21.29 -3.55 7.79
N VAL A 200 -20.05 -3.68 7.29
CA VAL A 200 -19.78 -4.21 5.95
C VAL A 200 -19.36 -5.69 5.98
N ILE A 201 -18.66 -6.14 7.04
CA ILE A 201 -18.13 -7.51 7.14
C ILE A 201 -18.93 -8.37 8.11
N ILE A 202 -19.23 -7.85 9.31
CA ILE A 202 -19.84 -8.64 10.38
C ILE A 202 -21.35 -8.73 10.19
N ASN A 203 -22.00 -7.58 9.98
CA ASN A 203 -23.45 -7.46 9.81
C ASN A 203 -23.84 -6.85 8.45
N PRO A 204 -23.39 -7.43 7.31
CA PRO A 204 -23.64 -6.86 5.99
C PRO A 204 -25.13 -6.82 5.67
N LYS A 205 -25.63 -5.65 5.23
CA LYS A 205 -27.01 -5.49 4.75
C LYS A 205 -27.18 -5.85 3.29
N ASN A 206 -26.11 -5.72 2.49
CA ASN A 206 -26.11 -5.96 1.06
C ASN A 206 -25.96 -7.45 0.75
N GLU A 207 -26.92 -8.05 0.03
CA GLU A 207 -26.91 -9.48 -0.33
C GLU A 207 -25.67 -9.87 -1.17
N ARG A 208 -25.16 -8.97 -2.00
CA ARG A 208 -23.96 -9.21 -2.79
C ARG A 208 -22.72 -9.38 -1.89
N ILE A 209 -22.64 -8.62 -0.81
CA ILE A 209 -21.55 -8.71 0.17
C ILE A 209 -21.68 -10.03 0.95
N LYS A 210 -22.89 -10.39 1.42
CA LYS A 210 -23.13 -11.67 2.10
C LYS A 210 -22.64 -12.84 1.25
N THR A 211 -23.07 -12.89 -0.03
CA THR A 211 -22.67 -13.95 -0.97
C THR A 211 -21.15 -13.99 -1.19
N PHE A 212 -20.47 -12.82 -1.19
CA PHE A 212 -19.03 -12.78 -1.30
C PHE A 212 -18.34 -13.33 -0.04
N LEU A 213 -18.77 -12.93 1.14
CA LEU A 213 -18.21 -13.37 2.41
C LEU A 213 -18.39 -14.86 2.67
N GLU A 214 -19.52 -15.45 2.24
CA GLU A 214 -19.76 -16.89 2.32
C GLU A 214 -18.78 -17.72 1.48
N LYS A 215 -18.29 -17.17 0.36
CA LYS A 215 -17.36 -17.85 -0.54
C LYS A 215 -15.90 -17.78 -0.11
N VAL A 216 -15.56 -16.86 0.78
CA VAL A 216 -14.18 -16.58 1.21
C VAL A 216 -13.92 -17.09 2.63
N LYS A 217 -14.98 -17.56 3.32
CA LYS A 217 -14.87 -18.35 4.55
C LYS A 217 -14.48 -19.80 4.19
#